data_ad51378812c2e8688402ee17d78e7915
#
_entry.id   ad51378812c2e8688402ee17d78e7915
#
_cell.length_a   1.000
_cell.length_b   1.000
_cell.length_c   1.000
_cell.angle_alpha   90.00
_cell.angle_beta   90.00
_cell.angle_gamma   90.00
#
_symmetry.space_group_name_H-M   'P 1'
#
loop_
_entity.id
_entity.type
_entity.pdbx_description
1 polymer ?
#
loop_
_entity_poly.entity_id
_entity_poly.type
_entity_poly.pdbx_seq_one_letter_code
_entity_poly.pdbx_strand_id
1 'polypeptide(L)'
;MQKNVFSCLIANSLGIGEKYVAATLSLLEEGCTIPFIARYRKERTGSLDEVQIAAISDRYEKLLEIQKRKETIIKTINDLDKMTPQLQERIDKCWDATELEDIYLPYKPKRRTRAQVAREQGLEPLAQILMLQRERDPEQAAAKQLSIVHCQLSITEAIKGAQDIIAEIVSEDERSRQQLRNAFRRQAFITSKVVKAKADSDEAQKYSDYFDWEEPLKRCSSHRLLAMRRGESEGILRISISPDDEEAIERLKRHYVYGNTPCGK
;
A
#
# COMPACT_ATOMS: atom_id res chain seq x y z
N MET A 1 -4.52 28.53 10.62
CA MET A 1 -3.72 28.05 9.47
C MET A 1 -4.23 26.72 8.89
N GLN A 2 -4.47 25.68 9.65
CA GLN A 2 -4.91 24.36 9.15
C GLN A 2 -6.25 24.37 8.39
N LYS A 3 -7.24 25.14 8.84
CA LYS A 3 -8.56 25.21 8.17
C LYS A 3 -8.46 25.70 6.72
N ASN A 4 -7.59 26.64 6.43
CA ASN A 4 -7.41 27.14 5.06
C ASN A 4 -6.78 26.07 4.15
N VAL A 5 -5.89 25.22 4.70
CA VAL A 5 -5.30 24.11 3.94
C VAL A 5 -6.37 23.07 3.59
N PHE A 6 -7.22 22.69 4.54
CA PHE A 6 -8.29 21.72 4.29
C PHE A 6 -9.34 22.25 3.31
N SER A 7 -9.75 23.51 3.46
CA SER A 7 -10.69 24.13 2.53
C SER A 7 -10.16 24.13 1.09
N CYS A 8 -8.88 24.47 0.90
CA CYS A 8 -8.23 24.43 -0.41
C CYS A 8 -8.15 23.01 -0.99
N LEU A 9 -7.73 22.01 -0.19
CA LEU A 9 -7.63 20.61 -0.62
C LEU A 9 -9.00 20.05 -1.04
N ILE A 10 -10.04 20.32 -0.23
CA ILE A 10 -11.41 19.88 -0.51
C ILE A 10 -11.93 20.58 -1.76
N ALA A 11 -11.76 21.89 -1.86
CA ALA A 11 -12.16 22.69 -3.00
C ALA A 11 -11.60 22.13 -4.32
N ASN A 12 -10.27 21.89 -4.34
CA ASN A 12 -9.59 21.32 -5.50
C ASN A 12 -10.07 19.90 -5.84
N SER A 13 -10.37 19.08 -4.83
CA SER A 13 -10.78 17.68 -5.05
C SER A 13 -12.21 17.54 -5.55
N LEU A 14 -13.11 18.46 -5.18
CA LEU A 14 -14.54 18.42 -5.52
C LEU A 14 -14.92 19.42 -6.62
N GLY A 15 -14.01 20.31 -7.04
CA GLY A 15 -14.31 21.36 -8.01
C GLY A 15 -15.27 22.43 -7.47
N ILE A 16 -15.27 22.66 -6.15
CA ILE A 16 -16.16 23.61 -5.47
C ILE A 16 -15.33 24.82 -5.04
N GLY A 17 -15.91 26.03 -5.13
CA GLY A 17 -15.22 27.23 -4.71
C GLY A 17 -14.82 27.20 -3.23
N GLU A 18 -13.55 27.53 -2.91
CA GLU A 18 -12.97 27.42 -1.56
C GLU A 18 -13.80 28.17 -0.50
N LYS A 19 -14.31 29.35 -0.83
CA LYS A 19 -15.17 30.13 0.06
C LYS A 19 -16.43 29.37 0.51
N TYR A 20 -17.02 28.57 -0.38
CA TYR A 20 -18.22 27.80 -0.09
C TYR A 20 -17.89 26.55 0.76
N VAL A 21 -16.73 25.93 0.49
CA VAL A 21 -16.21 24.84 1.32
C VAL A 21 -15.95 25.36 2.73
N ALA A 22 -15.24 26.46 2.89
CA ALA A 22 -14.93 27.06 4.19
C ALA A 22 -16.21 27.43 4.98
N ALA A 23 -17.21 28.02 4.29
CA ALA A 23 -18.49 28.33 4.89
C ALA A 23 -19.26 27.08 5.34
N THR A 24 -19.22 26.03 4.52
CA THR A 24 -19.85 24.73 4.84
C THR A 24 -19.19 24.08 6.06
N LEU A 25 -17.86 24.04 6.12
CA LEU A 25 -17.11 23.51 7.27
C LEU A 25 -17.42 24.29 8.55
N SER A 26 -17.52 25.61 8.48
CA SER A 26 -17.91 26.43 9.65
C SER A 26 -19.31 26.07 10.15
N LEU A 27 -20.27 25.89 9.25
CA LEU A 27 -21.64 25.51 9.63
C LEU A 27 -21.73 24.09 10.23
N LEU A 28 -20.93 23.14 9.71
CA LEU A 28 -20.85 21.80 10.28
C LEU A 28 -20.24 21.81 11.68
N GLU A 29 -19.21 22.62 11.92
CA GLU A 29 -18.62 22.82 13.26
C GLU A 29 -19.56 23.52 14.23
N GLU A 30 -20.42 24.43 13.75
CA GLU A 30 -21.50 25.04 14.53
C GLU A 30 -22.60 24.01 14.91
N GLY A 31 -22.50 22.75 14.48
CA GLY A 31 -23.43 21.67 14.76
C GLY A 31 -24.63 21.61 13.82
N CYS A 32 -24.61 22.34 12.70
CA CYS A 32 -25.67 22.29 11.72
C CYS A 32 -25.66 20.95 10.98
N THR A 33 -26.84 20.34 10.81
CA THR A 33 -26.99 19.10 10.02
C THR A 33 -26.93 19.38 8.53
N ILE A 34 -26.49 18.39 7.74
CA ILE A 34 -26.39 18.50 6.26
C ILE A 34 -27.71 18.95 5.63
N PRO A 35 -28.89 18.34 5.94
CA PRO A 35 -30.16 18.79 5.40
C PRO A 35 -30.52 20.23 5.79
N PHE A 36 -30.17 20.66 7.01
CA PHE A 36 -30.40 22.02 7.47
C PHE A 36 -29.58 23.03 6.64
N ILE A 37 -28.29 22.74 6.42
CA ILE A 37 -27.40 23.59 5.63
C ILE A 37 -27.93 23.72 4.19
N ALA A 38 -28.27 22.61 3.55
CA ALA A 38 -28.77 22.58 2.18
C ALA A 38 -30.05 23.37 1.97
N ARG A 39 -30.95 23.40 2.98
CA ARG A 39 -32.24 24.07 2.89
C ARG A 39 -32.20 25.55 3.31
N TYR A 40 -31.48 25.84 4.38
CA TYR A 40 -31.59 27.13 5.09
C TYR A 40 -30.34 27.99 5.05
N ARG A 41 -29.22 27.51 4.46
CA ARG A 41 -27.94 28.25 4.39
C ARG A 41 -27.37 28.38 2.98
N LYS A 42 -28.24 28.32 1.97
CA LYS A 42 -27.85 28.39 0.54
C LYS A 42 -27.02 29.62 0.19
N GLU A 43 -27.35 30.76 0.79
CA GLU A 43 -26.63 32.02 0.56
C GLU A 43 -25.13 31.91 1.00
N ARG A 44 -24.87 31.24 2.13
CA ARG A 44 -23.51 31.05 2.66
C ARG A 44 -22.74 29.99 1.88
N THR A 45 -23.41 28.95 1.41
CA THR A 45 -22.80 27.80 0.76
C THR A 45 -22.80 27.86 -0.77
N GLY A 46 -23.33 28.93 -1.37
CA GLY A 46 -23.43 29.05 -2.82
C GLY A 46 -24.39 28.05 -3.46
N SER A 47 -25.48 27.72 -2.75
CA SER A 47 -26.53 26.78 -3.19
C SER A 47 -26.07 25.35 -3.36
N LEU A 48 -25.06 24.91 -2.60
CA LEU A 48 -24.65 23.50 -2.55
C LEU A 48 -25.84 22.61 -2.12
N ASP A 49 -25.97 21.47 -2.78
CA ASP A 49 -26.97 20.45 -2.45
C ASP A 49 -26.51 19.52 -1.29
N GLU A 50 -27.39 18.65 -0.84
CA GLU A 50 -27.12 17.71 0.26
C GLU A 50 -25.94 16.75 -0.08
N VAL A 51 -25.82 16.34 -1.35
CA VAL A 51 -24.76 15.43 -1.81
C VAL A 51 -23.39 16.12 -1.78
N GLN A 52 -23.33 17.35 -2.24
CA GLN A 52 -22.10 18.15 -2.23
C GLN A 52 -21.66 18.46 -0.80
N ILE A 53 -22.60 18.82 0.09
CA ILE A 53 -22.29 19.08 1.50
C ILE A 53 -21.83 17.80 2.20
N ALA A 54 -22.46 16.65 1.94
CA ALA A 54 -22.02 15.36 2.45
C ALA A 54 -20.60 15.02 1.96
N ALA A 55 -20.32 15.23 0.67
CA ALA A 55 -18.98 14.98 0.12
C ALA A 55 -17.91 15.88 0.75
N ILE A 56 -18.23 17.13 1.09
CA ILE A 56 -17.34 18.03 1.84
C ILE A 56 -17.08 17.48 3.24
N SER A 57 -18.13 17.06 3.95
CA SER A 57 -18.03 16.47 5.29
C SER A 57 -17.16 15.22 5.31
N ASP A 58 -17.45 14.27 4.42
CA ASP A 58 -16.70 13.02 4.30
C ASP A 58 -15.21 13.27 3.97
N ARG A 59 -14.94 14.25 3.10
CA ARG A 59 -13.57 14.60 2.74
C ARG A 59 -12.84 15.27 3.89
N TYR A 60 -13.51 16.10 4.66
CA TYR A 60 -12.96 16.74 5.86
C TYR A 60 -12.61 15.71 6.93
N GLU A 61 -13.49 14.76 7.22
CA GLU A 61 -13.22 13.67 8.17
C GLU A 61 -11.98 12.86 7.77
N LYS A 62 -11.87 12.49 6.48
CA LYS A 62 -10.67 11.80 5.95
C LYS A 62 -9.39 12.62 6.12
N LEU A 63 -9.44 13.92 5.89
CA LEU A 63 -8.26 14.78 6.09
C LEU A 63 -7.87 14.90 7.58
N LEU A 64 -8.85 14.93 8.49
CA LEU A 64 -8.60 14.87 9.93
C LEU A 64 -7.95 13.55 10.36
N GLU A 65 -8.40 12.43 9.80
CA GLU A 65 -7.78 11.12 10.04
C GLU A 65 -6.32 11.09 9.55
N ILE A 66 -6.06 11.61 8.33
CA ILE A 66 -4.71 11.73 7.80
C ILE A 66 -3.84 12.61 8.70
N GLN A 67 -4.36 13.73 9.19
CA GLN A 67 -3.64 14.63 10.09
C GLN A 67 -3.25 13.91 11.40
N LYS A 68 -4.18 13.25 12.05
CA LYS A 68 -3.89 12.45 13.26
C LYS A 68 -2.86 11.35 12.97
N ARG A 69 -2.96 10.74 11.79
CA ARG A 69 -2.01 9.71 11.38
C ARG A 69 -0.60 10.27 11.19
N LYS A 70 -0.46 11.45 10.55
CA LYS A 70 0.81 12.16 10.43
C LYS A 70 1.46 12.42 11.79
N GLU A 71 0.71 12.91 12.76
CA GLU A 71 1.20 13.19 14.12
C GLU A 71 1.76 11.91 14.78
N THR A 72 1.05 10.79 14.63
CA THR A 72 1.50 9.49 15.13
C THR A 72 2.79 9.03 14.45
N ILE A 73 2.87 9.17 13.11
CA ILE A 73 4.03 8.79 12.31
C ILE A 73 5.24 9.65 12.69
N ILE A 74 5.08 10.96 12.75
CA ILE A 74 6.14 11.91 13.12
C ILE A 74 6.68 11.56 14.51
N LYS A 75 5.78 11.31 15.48
CA LYS A 75 6.18 10.89 16.82
C LYS A 75 7.01 9.61 16.79
N THR A 76 6.53 8.57 16.10
CA THR A 76 7.23 7.28 16.03
C THR A 76 8.61 7.39 15.39
N ILE A 77 8.75 8.19 14.31
CA ILE A 77 10.03 8.38 13.63
C ILE A 77 10.99 9.19 14.49
N ASN A 78 10.49 10.20 15.24
CA ASN A 78 11.30 10.95 16.19
C ASN A 78 11.78 10.06 17.35
N ASP A 79 10.91 9.19 17.90
CA ASP A 79 11.27 8.25 18.97
C ASP A 79 12.37 7.24 18.51
N LEU A 80 12.54 7.06 17.20
CA LEU A 80 13.59 6.25 16.59
C LEU A 80 14.85 7.03 16.20
N ASP A 81 14.90 8.34 16.46
CA ASP A 81 15.98 9.25 16.04
C ASP A 81 16.28 9.21 14.51
N LYS A 82 15.27 8.93 13.69
CA LYS A 82 15.40 8.81 12.22
C LYS A 82 14.74 9.97 11.45
N MET A 83 14.22 10.98 12.14
CA MET A 83 13.61 12.13 11.48
C MET A 83 14.65 13.01 10.81
N THR A 84 14.40 13.36 9.55
CA THR A 84 15.21 14.34 8.80
C THR A 84 14.33 15.50 8.33
N PRO A 85 14.89 16.71 8.11
CA PRO A 85 14.09 17.83 7.61
C PRO A 85 13.35 17.51 6.30
N GLN A 86 13.99 16.78 5.39
CA GLN A 86 13.38 16.39 4.12
C GLN A 86 12.22 15.41 4.32
N LEU A 87 12.36 14.47 5.24
CA LEU A 87 11.30 13.51 5.57
C LEU A 87 10.11 14.21 6.22
N GLN A 88 10.37 15.12 7.14
CA GLN A 88 9.34 15.95 7.77
C GLN A 88 8.55 16.74 6.71
N GLU A 89 9.22 17.43 5.81
CA GLU A 89 8.57 18.19 4.74
C GLU A 89 7.72 17.32 3.81
N ARG A 90 8.20 16.09 3.49
CA ARG A 90 7.43 15.13 2.69
C ARG A 90 6.17 14.69 3.40
N ILE A 91 6.24 14.34 4.68
CA ILE A 91 5.08 13.96 5.50
C ILE A 91 4.09 15.13 5.58
N ASP A 92 4.57 16.34 5.81
CA ASP A 92 3.70 17.52 5.95
C ASP A 92 2.93 17.82 4.66
N LYS A 93 3.56 17.64 3.49
CA LYS A 93 2.93 17.87 2.18
C LYS A 93 2.04 16.72 1.70
N CYS A 94 2.20 15.52 2.23
CA CYS A 94 1.43 14.35 1.80
C CYS A 94 0.01 14.38 2.39
N TRP A 95 -1.02 14.31 1.54
CA TRP A 95 -2.44 14.23 1.92
C TRP A 95 -3.15 13.02 1.30
N ASP A 96 -2.38 12.05 0.84
CA ASP A 96 -2.87 10.72 0.46
C ASP A 96 -2.49 9.70 1.54
N ALA A 97 -3.49 9.00 2.07
CA ALA A 97 -3.29 8.04 3.16
C ALA A 97 -2.38 6.88 2.73
N THR A 98 -2.44 6.47 1.47
CA THR A 98 -1.67 5.35 0.95
C THR A 98 -0.20 5.74 0.77
N GLU A 99 0.05 6.92 0.21
CA GLU A 99 1.40 7.47 0.06
C GLU A 99 2.04 7.72 1.43
N LEU A 100 1.26 8.22 2.39
CA LEU A 100 1.72 8.43 3.76
C LEU A 100 2.16 7.12 4.44
N GLU A 101 1.42 6.03 4.25
CA GLU A 101 1.81 4.72 4.77
C GLU A 101 3.05 4.17 4.05
N ASP A 102 3.23 4.43 2.75
CA ASP A 102 4.43 4.03 2.02
C ASP A 102 5.68 4.77 2.55
N ILE A 103 5.57 6.09 2.81
CA ILE A 103 6.64 6.89 3.43
C ILE A 103 7.00 6.35 4.83
N TYR A 104 6.00 5.92 5.60
CA TYR A 104 6.20 5.42 6.96
C TYR A 104 6.74 4.01 7.04
N LEU A 105 6.48 3.16 6.02
CA LEU A 105 6.73 1.72 6.06
C LEU A 105 8.15 1.32 6.48
N PRO A 106 9.24 1.98 6.00
CA PRO A 106 10.60 1.65 6.42
C PRO A 106 10.89 1.93 7.91
N TYR A 107 10.10 2.81 8.53
CA TYR A 107 10.27 3.25 9.92
C TYR A 107 9.30 2.54 10.88
N LYS A 108 8.31 1.84 10.34
CA LYS A 108 7.27 1.17 11.13
C LYS A 108 7.88 0.07 12.00
N PRO A 109 7.65 0.06 13.32
CA PRO A 109 8.05 -1.05 14.17
C PRO A 109 7.47 -2.37 13.66
N LYS A 110 8.33 -3.31 13.34
CA LYS A 110 7.96 -4.62 12.78
C LYS A 110 8.09 -5.71 13.82
N ARG A 111 7.31 -6.78 13.66
CA ARG A 111 7.62 -8.04 14.34
C ARG A 111 8.93 -8.57 13.77
N ARG A 112 9.62 -9.43 14.53
CA ARG A 112 10.88 -10.05 14.09
C ARG A 112 10.68 -10.77 12.75
N THR A 113 11.18 -10.15 11.66
CA THR A 113 11.13 -10.68 10.30
C THR A 113 12.36 -11.54 10.01
N ARG A 114 12.33 -12.36 8.96
CA ARG A 114 13.51 -13.10 8.50
C ARG A 114 14.66 -12.15 8.12
N ALA A 115 14.34 -11.03 7.48
CA ALA A 115 15.32 -9.99 7.17
C ALA A 115 15.93 -9.38 8.44
N GLN A 116 15.15 -9.17 9.49
CA GLN A 116 15.67 -8.69 10.76
C GLN A 116 16.64 -9.69 11.40
N VAL A 117 16.28 -10.98 11.38
CA VAL A 117 17.20 -12.04 11.86
C VAL A 117 18.50 -12.04 11.05
N ALA A 118 18.43 -11.90 9.73
CA ALA A 118 19.61 -11.83 8.88
C ALA A 118 20.49 -10.60 9.17
N ARG A 119 19.88 -9.44 9.48
CA ARG A 119 20.62 -8.24 9.93
C ARG A 119 21.30 -8.47 11.28
N GLU A 120 20.62 -9.10 12.23
CA GLU A 120 21.21 -9.47 13.53
C GLU A 120 22.40 -10.44 13.37
N GLN A 121 22.40 -11.25 12.32
CA GLN A 121 23.52 -12.12 11.94
C GLN A 121 24.64 -11.40 11.16
N GLY A 122 24.53 -10.08 10.94
CA GLY A 122 25.54 -9.28 10.25
C GLY A 122 25.58 -9.44 8.73
N LEU A 123 24.48 -9.88 8.11
CA LEU A 123 24.41 -10.14 6.66
C LEU A 123 24.03 -8.89 5.83
N GLU A 124 23.78 -7.74 6.44
CA GLU A 124 23.41 -6.52 5.72
C GLU A 124 24.50 -6.06 4.72
N PRO A 125 25.81 -6.07 5.04
CA PRO A 125 26.84 -5.75 4.06
C PRO A 125 26.84 -6.70 2.85
N LEU A 126 26.55 -8.00 3.07
CA LEU A 126 26.42 -8.95 1.97
C LEU A 126 25.23 -8.59 1.04
N ALA A 127 24.08 -8.25 1.63
CA ALA A 127 22.92 -7.80 0.87
C ALA A 127 23.25 -6.56 0.01
N GLN A 128 23.98 -5.59 0.56
CA GLN A 128 24.42 -4.40 -0.17
C GLN A 128 25.38 -4.75 -1.32
N ILE A 129 26.35 -5.65 -1.09
CA ILE A 129 27.28 -6.12 -2.15
C ILE A 129 26.51 -6.79 -3.27
N LEU A 130 25.54 -7.67 -2.96
CA LEU A 130 24.72 -8.34 -3.95
C LEU A 130 23.83 -7.34 -4.73
N MET A 131 23.25 -6.36 -4.08
CA MET A 131 22.45 -5.31 -4.75
C MET A 131 23.28 -4.44 -5.70
N LEU A 132 24.54 -4.21 -5.42
CA LEU A 132 25.44 -3.48 -6.32
C LEU A 132 25.75 -4.26 -7.61
N GLN A 133 25.55 -5.60 -7.62
CA GLN A 133 25.72 -6.50 -8.78
C GLN A 133 27.08 -6.38 -9.50
N ARG A 134 28.12 -5.92 -8.78
CA ARG A 134 29.47 -5.78 -9.32
C ARG A 134 30.29 -7.06 -9.18
N GLU A 135 29.96 -7.87 -8.19
CA GLU A 135 30.64 -9.15 -7.95
C GLU A 135 30.18 -10.21 -8.95
N ARG A 136 31.13 -11.00 -9.44
CA ARG A 136 30.84 -12.08 -10.40
C ARG A 136 30.43 -13.38 -9.72
N ASP A 137 30.79 -13.54 -8.44
CA ASP A 137 30.56 -14.76 -7.69
C ASP A 137 29.92 -14.42 -6.32
N PRO A 138 28.61 -14.64 -6.18
CA PRO A 138 27.91 -14.38 -4.92
C PRO A 138 28.36 -15.29 -3.79
N GLU A 139 28.83 -16.52 -4.09
CA GLU A 139 29.29 -17.46 -3.07
C GLU A 139 30.63 -16.97 -2.47
N GLN A 140 31.50 -16.44 -3.33
CA GLN A 140 32.77 -15.87 -2.88
C GLN A 140 32.57 -14.60 -2.04
N ALA A 141 31.60 -13.76 -2.39
CA ALA A 141 31.21 -12.60 -1.59
C ALA A 141 30.68 -13.04 -0.20
N ALA A 142 29.83 -14.07 -0.18
CA ALA A 142 29.28 -14.62 1.06
C ALA A 142 30.40 -15.22 1.95
N ALA A 143 31.31 -15.99 1.38
CA ALA A 143 32.45 -16.58 2.13
C ALA A 143 33.34 -15.50 2.77
N LYS A 144 33.64 -14.43 2.03
CA LYS A 144 34.39 -13.27 2.57
C LYS A 144 33.64 -12.62 3.74
N GLN A 145 32.33 -12.37 3.58
CA GLN A 145 31.53 -11.74 4.63
C GLN A 145 31.44 -12.61 5.89
N LEU A 146 31.22 -13.92 5.74
CA LEU A 146 31.17 -14.86 6.86
C LEU A 146 32.47 -14.89 7.66
N SER A 147 33.62 -14.79 7.00
CA SER A 147 34.93 -14.73 7.67
C SER A 147 35.10 -13.45 8.49
N ILE A 148 34.47 -12.34 8.10
CA ILE A 148 34.54 -11.06 8.82
C ILE A 148 33.62 -11.07 10.04
N VAL A 149 32.38 -11.60 9.88
CA VAL A 149 31.37 -11.59 10.94
C VAL A 149 31.56 -12.73 11.96
N HIS A 150 32.46 -13.69 11.68
CA HIS A 150 32.66 -14.89 12.48
C HIS A 150 31.36 -15.67 12.76
N CYS A 151 30.46 -15.69 11.80
CA CYS A 151 29.18 -16.37 11.90
C CYS A 151 29.28 -17.83 11.44
N GLN A 152 28.63 -18.75 12.16
CA GLN A 152 28.66 -20.20 11.86
C GLN A 152 27.64 -20.62 10.77
N LEU A 153 27.20 -19.69 9.94
CA LEU A 153 26.26 -19.97 8.84
C LEU A 153 27.02 -20.61 7.66
N SER A 154 26.31 -21.46 6.94
CA SER A 154 26.77 -21.91 5.61
C SER A 154 26.67 -20.78 4.59
N ILE A 155 27.41 -20.86 3.50
CA ILE A 155 27.38 -19.90 2.38
C ILE A 155 25.94 -19.76 1.84
N THR A 156 25.24 -20.89 1.69
CA THR A 156 23.86 -20.91 1.20
C THR A 156 22.87 -20.21 2.13
N GLU A 157 23.04 -20.39 3.44
CA GLU A 157 22.21 -19.69 4.44
C GLU A 157 22.51 -18.20 4.47
N ALA A 158 23.78 -17.80 4.33
CA ALA A 158 24.16 -16.40 4.26
C ALA A 158 23.58 -15.70 3.02
N ILE A 159 23.62 -16.33 1.85
CA ILE A 159 23.01 -15.82 0.61
C ILE A 159 21.49 -15.70 0.80
N LYS A 160 20.84 -16.73 1.36
CA LYS A 160 19.40 -16.70 1.63
C LYS A 160 19.01 -15.58 2.61
N GLY A 161 19.78 -15.39 3.66
CA GLY A 161 19.58 -14.27 4.59
C GLY A 161 19.73 -12.90 3.91
N ALA A 162 20.75 -12.75 3.05
CA ALA A 162 20.91 -11.54 2.25
C ALA A 162 19.74 -11.32 1.27
N GLN A 163 19.22 -12.38 0.65
CA GLN A 163 18.03 -12.34 -0.19
C GLN A 163 16.78 -11.92 0.60
N ASP A 164 16.61 -12.40 1.84
CA ASP A 164 15.50 -11.96 2.69
C ASP A 164 15.59 -10.45 3.02
N ILE A 165 16.80 -9.91 3.22
CA ILE A 165 17.01 -8.47 3.40
C ILE A 165 16.66 -7.70 2.11
N ILE A 166 17.15 -8.16 0.96
CA ILE A 166 16.87 -7.53 -0.36
C ILE A 166 15.36 -7.55 -0.65
N ALA A 167 14.69 -8.68 -0.41
CA ALA A 167 13.25 -8.80 -0.59
C ALA A 167 12.47 -7.80 0.27
N GLU A 168 12.90 -7.57 1.52
CA GLU A 168 12.30 -6.56 2.38
C GLU A 168 12.53 -5.16 1.81
N ILE A 169 13.75 -4.80 1.38
CA ILE A 169 14.06 -3.51 0.77
C ILE A 169 13.17 -3.26 -0.45
N VAL A 170 13.05 -4.24 -1.36
CA VAL A 170 12.20 -4.13 -2.57
C VAL A 170 10.73 -3.98 -2.21
N SER A 171 10.24 -4.73 -1.20
CA SER A 171 8.84 -4.68 -0.78
C SER A 171 8.44 -3.37 -0.11
N GLU A 172 9.41 -2.64 0.46
CA GLU A 172 9.22 -1.37 1.15
C GLU A 172 9.52 -0.15 0.30
N ASP A 173 10.12 -0.35 -0.87
CA ASP A 173 10.41 0.73 -1.79
C ASP A 173 9.11 1.36 -2.33
N GLU A 174 8.95 2.65 -2.09
CA GLU A 174 7.76 3.41 -2.50
C GLU A 174 7.47 3.30 -4.00
N ARG A 175 8.52 3.33 -4.83
CA ARG A 175 8.41 3.29 -6.30
C ARG A 175 7.89 1.92 -6.74
N SER A 176 8.42 0.84 -6.17
CA SER A 176 7.96 -0.54 -6.42
C SER A 176 6.50 -0.71 -6.02
N ARG A 177 6.13 -0.24 -4.84
CA ARG A 177 4.75 -0.27 -4.34
C ARG A 177 3.80 0.51 -5.24
N GLN A 178 4.17 1.72 -5.64
CA GLN A 178 3.37 2.55 -6.54
C GLN A 178 3.21 1.90 -7.92
N GLN A 179 4.29 1.30 -8.45
CA GLN A 179 4.26 0.60 -9.73
C GLN A 179 3.32 -0.61 -9.68
N LEU A 180 3.42 -1.46 -8.65
CA LEU A 180 2.53 -2.59 -8.45
C LEU A 180 1.08 -2.14 -8.24
N ARG A 181 0.84 -1.12 -7.44
CA ARG A 181 -0.50 -0.56 -7.22
C ARG A 181 -1.13 -0.08 -8.53
N ASN A 182 -0.34 0.53 -9.41
CA ASN A 182 -0.80 0.90 -10.75
C ASN A 182 -1.11 -0.32 -11.63
N ALA A 183 -0.33 -1.40 -11.52
CA ALA A 183 -0.61 -2.66 -12.20
C ALA A 183 -1.94 -3.26 -11.69
N PHE A 184 -2.16 -3.32 -10.38
CA PHE A 184 -3.44 -3.74 -9.79
C PHE A 184 -4.62 -2.91 -10.29
N ARG A 185 -4.50 -1.60 -10.33
CA ARG A 185 -5.58 -0.72 -10.81
C ARG A 185 -5.91 -0.90 -12.29
N ARG A 186 -4.92 -1.22 -13.11
CA ARG A 186 -5.08 -1.23 -14.58
C ARG A 186 -5.28 -2.61 -15.16
N GLN A 187 -4.65 -3.63 -14.60
CA GLN A 187 -4.44 -4.93 -15.23
C GLN A 187 -4.78 -6.11 -14.31
N ALA A 188 -5.34 -5.86 -13.11
CA ALA A 188 -5.70 -6.95 -12.23
C ALA A 188 -6.80 -7.83 -12.83
N PHE A 189 -6.62 -9.13 -12.63
CA PHE A 189 -7.61 -10.16 -12.86
C PHE A 189 -8.23 -10.56 -11.52
N ILE A 190 -9.50 -10.90 -11.54
CA ILE A 190 -10.14 -11.63 -10.47
C ILE A 190 -10.21 -13.09 -10.86
N THR A 191 -9.67 -13.95 -10.01
CA THR A 191 -9.70 -15.40 -10.19
C THR A 191 -10.50 -16.02 -9.05
N SER A 192 -11.27 -17.03 -9.37
CA SER A 192 -12.03 -17.82 -8.38
C SER A 192 -11.74 -19.30 -8.61
N LYS A 193 -11.41 -20.01 -7.55
CA LYS A 193 -11.17 -21.46 -7.58
C LYS A 193 -11.94 -22.14 -6.44
N VAL A 194 -12.49 -23.32 -6.72
CA VAL A 194 -13.16 -24.11 -5.70
C VAL A 194 -12.16 -24.66 -4.68
N VAL A 195 -12.55 -24.68 -3.42
CA VAL A 195 -11.81 -25.38 -2.37
C VAL A 195 -12.01 -26.88 -2.57
N LYS A 196 -10.98 -27.61 -2.99
CA LYS A 196 -11.04 -29.02 -3.39
C LYS A 196 -11.82 -29.93 -2.41
N ALA A 197 -11.68 -29.69 -1.12
CA ALA A 197 -12.37 -30.46 -0.08
C ALA A 197 -13.90 -30.28 -0.04
N LYS A 198 -14.42 -29.24 -0.71
CA LYS A 198 -15.85 -28.90 -0.73
C LYS A 198 -16.47 -28.98 -2.14
N ALA A 199 -15.69 -29.34 -3.15
CA ALA A 199 -16.13 -29.32 -4.55
C ALA A 199 -17.38 -30.16 -4.82
N ASP A 200 -17.52 -31.28 -4.13
CA ASP A 200 -18.60 -32.26 -4.33
C ASP A 200 -19.80 -32.06 -3.38
N SER A 201 -19.80 -30.97 -2.59
CA SER A 201 -20.92 -30.69 -1.67
C SER A 201 -22.13 -30.12 -2.41
N ASP A 202 -23.34 -30.43 -1.99
CA ASP A 202 -24.58 -29.87 -2.55
C ASP A 202 -24.60 -28.34 -2.45
N GLU A 203 -24.03 -27.81 -1.39
CA GLU A 203 -23.91 -26.36 -1.17
C GLU A 203 -22.97 -25.68 -2.19
N ALA A 204 -21.98 -26.39 -2.69
CA ALA A 204 -21.04 -25.87 -3.67
C ALA A 204 -21.63 -25.76 -5.07
N GLN A 205 -22.62 -26.58 -5.41
CA GLN A 205 -23.23 -26.64 -6.75
C GLN A 205 -23.77 -25.26 -7.21
N LYS A 206 -24.29 -24.45 -6.29
CA LYS A 206 -24.75 -23.07 -6.59
C LYS A 206 -23.65 -22.11 -7.02
N TYR A 207 -22.38 -22.50 -6.83
CA TYR A 207 -21.20 -21.72 -7.21
C TYR A 207 -20.38 -22.39 -8.32
N SER A 208 -20.91 -23.46 -8.94
CA SER A 208 -20.22 -24.25 -9.96
C SER A 208 -19.65 -23.41 -11.10
N ASP A 209 -20.35 -22.38 -11.54
CA ASP A 209 -19.89 -21.45 -12.58
C ASP A 209 -18.60 -20.70 -12.23
N TYR A 210 -18.26 -20.64 -10.93
CA TYR A 210 -17.08 -19.95 -10.41
C TYR A 210 -15.99 -20.87 -9.88
N PHE A 211 -16.07 -22.17 -10.13
CA PHE A 211 -15.08 -23.15 -9.66
C PHE A 211 -13.71 -22.98 -10.28
N ASP A 212 -13.66 -22.48 -11.51
CA ASP A 212 -12.45 -22.09 -12.21
C ASP A 212 -12.78 -20.90 -13.11
N TRP A 213 -12.82 -19.71 -12.51
CA TRP A 213 -13.21 -18.49 -13.18
C TRP A 213 -12.08 -17.48 -13.18
N GLU A 214 -11.85 -16.82 -14.32
CA GLU A 214 -10.90 -15.72 -14.45
C GLU A 214 -11.46 -14.65 -15.38
N GLU A 215 -11.40 -13.40 -14.97
CA GLU A 215 -11.73 -12.25 -15.82
C GLU A 215 -10.97 -10.98 -15.37
N PRO A 216 -10.74 -10.02 -16.28
CA PRO A 216 -10.22 -8.71 -15.89
C PRO A 216 -11.11 -8.02 -14.85
N LEU A 217 -10.54 -7.58 -13.72
CA LEU A 217 -11.29 -6.97 -12.62
C LEU A 217 -12.18 -5.81 -13.08
N LYS A 218 -11.71 -5.03 -14.04
CA LYS A 218 -12.48 -3.91 -14.63
C LYS A 218 -13.75 -4.33 -15.37
N ARG A 219 -13.82 -5.57 -15.81
CA ARG A 219 -14.98 -6.13 -16.52
C ARG A 219 -15.89 -6.96 -15.62
N CYS A 220 -15.46 -7.21 -14.39
CA CYS A 220 -16.26 -7.95 -13.44
C CYS A 220 -17.47 -7.14 -13.01
N SER A 221 -18.65 -7.68 -13.28
CA SER A 221 -19.90 -7.06 -12.87
C SER A 221 -20.15 -7.22 -11.37
N SER A 222 -20.85 -6.25 -10.77
CA SER A 222 -21.11 -6.23 -9.32
C SER A 222 -21.80 -7.52 -8.83
N HIS A 223 -22.74 -8.07 -9.60
CA HIS A 223 -23.46 -9.29 -9.20
C HIS A 223 -22.53 -10.53 -9.19
N ARG A 224 -21.60 -10.65 -10.17
CA ARG A 224 -20.60 -11.74 -10.17
C ARG A 224 -19.65 -11.62 -9.01
N LEU A 225 -19.14 -10.41 -8.74
CA LEU A 225 -18.29 -10.16 -7.60
C LEU A 225 -18.98 -10.54 -6.29
N LEU A 226 -20.24 -10.15 -6.11
CA LEU A 226 -21.02 -10.49 -4.91
C LEU A 226 -21.27 -11.99 -4.80
N ALA A 227 -21.55 -12.69 -5.90
CA ALA A 227 -21.73 -14.14 -5.91
C ALA A 227 -20.43 -14.87 -5.49
N MET A 228 -19.29 -14.50 -6.09
CA MET A 228 -17.99 -15.06 -5.72
C MET A 228 -17.65 -14.77 -4.25
N ARG A 229 -17.85 -13.51 -3.79
CA ARG A 229 -17.60 -13.13 -2.37
C ARG A 229 -18.47 -13.92 -1.39
N ARG A 230 -19.72 -14.23 -1.75
CA ARG A 230 -20.58 -15.07 -0.95
C ARG A 230 -20.01 -16.50 -0.88
N GLY A 231 -19.62 -17.09 -2.02
CA GLY A 231 -18.98 -18.41 -2.04
C GLY A 231 -17.67 -18.44 -1.24
N GLU A 232 -16.90 -17.35 -1.22
CA GLU A 232 -15.71 -17.24 -0.39
C GLU A 232 -16.07 -17.19 1.10
N SER A 233 -17.08 -16.42 1.50
CA SER A 233 -17.52 -16.34 2.91
C SER A 233 -18.07 -17.65 3.44
N GLU A 234 -18.68 -18.49 2.57
CA GLU A 234 -19.12 -19.86 2.87
C GLU A 234 -17.95 -20.87 2.84
N GLY A 235 -16.75 -20.39 2.48
CA GLY A 235 -15.53 -21.21 2.42
C GLY A 235 -15.54 -22.25 1.30
N ILE A 236 -16.35 -22.05 0.25
CA ILE A 236 -16.46 -22.89 -0.93
C ILE A 236 -15.49 -22.44 -2.01
N LEU A 237 -15.38 -21.14 -2.23
CA LEU A 237 -14.48 -20.54 -3.20
C LEU A 237 -13.27 -19.91 -2.53
N ARG A 238 -12.17 -19.83 -3.28
CA ARG A 238 -11.00 -19.03 -2.97
C ARG A 238 -10.86 -17.98 -4.07
N ILE A 239 -10.95 -16.70 -3.70
CA ILE A 239 -10.83 -15.60 -4.62
C ILE A 239 -9.44 -14.98 -4.49
N SER A 240 -8.84 -14.65 -5.63
CA SER A 240 -7.61 -13.85 -5.70
C SER A 240 -7.81 -12.69 -6.66
N ILE A 241 -7.18 -11.57 -6.35
CA ILE A 241 -7.11 -10.41 -7.23
C ILE A 241 -5.64 -10.08 -7.37
N SER A 242 -5.08 -10.26 -8.57
CA SER A 242 -3.69 -9.90 -8.87
C SER A 242 -3.55 -9.49 -10.34
N PRO A 243 -2.56 -8.65 -10.68
CA PRO A 243 -2.09 -8.57 -12.06
C PRO A 243 -1.40 -9.87 -12.42
N ASP A 244 -0.98 -10.01 -13.67
CA ASP A 244 -0.11 -11.11 -14.08
C ASP A 244 1.21 -11.04 -13.30
N ASP A 245 1.54 -12.15 -12.63
CA ASP A 245 2.70 -12.21 -11.74
C ASP A 245 4.02 -12.12 -12.53
N GLU A 246 4.11 -12.74 -13.71
CA GLU A 246 5.31 -12.70 -14.53
C GLU A 246 5.57 -11.29 -15.05
N GLU A 247 4.53 -10.61 -15.54
CA GLU A 247 4.64 -9.23 -15.99
C GLU A 247 5.02 -8.29 -14.84
N ALA A 248 4.45 -8.49 -13.65
CA ALA A 248 4.76 -7.69 -12.47
C ALA A 248 6.22 -7.89 -12.02
N ILE A 249 6.69 -9.14 -12.00
CA ILE A 249 8.09 -9.49 -11.67
C ILE A 249 9.04 -8.89 -12.71
N GLU A 250 8.76 -9.02 -14.01
CA GLU A 250 9.61 -8.44 -15.05
C GLU A 250 9.71 -6.91 -14.96
N ARG A 251 8.63 -6.25 -14.57
CA ARG A 251 8.65 -4.80 -14.33
C ARG A 251 9.55 -4.43 -13.14
N LEU A 252 9.48 -5.19 -12.05
CA LEU A 252 10.35 -4.98 -10.89
C LEU A 252 11.81 -5.29 -11.24
N LYS A 253 12.09 -6.39 -11.96
CA LYS A 253 13.45 -6.73 -12.41
C LYS A 253 14.11 -5.59 -13.19
N ARG A 254 13.40 -4.92 -14.10
CA ARG A 254 13.94 -3.78 -14.85
C ARG A 254 14.42 -2.63 -13.95
N HIS A 255 13.97 -2.61 -12.72
CA HIS A 255 14.31 -1.56 -11.76
C HIS A 255 15.50 -1.92 -10.88
N TYR A 256 15.63 -3.21 -10.55
CA TYR A 256 16.65 -3.70 -9.63
C TYR A 256 17.76 -4.50 -10.28
N VAL A 257 17.54 -5.04 -11.48
CA VAL A 257 18.54 -5.87 -12.17
C VAL A 257 19.21 -5.06 -13.25
N TYR A 258 20.47 -4.68 -13.03
CA TYR A 258 21.24 -3.80 -13.93
C TYR A 258 22.09 -4.56 -14.94
N GLY A 259 22.24 -5.86 -14.79
CA GLY A 259 23.10 -6.65 -15.65
C GLY A 259 22.85 -8.15 -15.60
N ASN A 260 23.50 -8.87 -16.47
CA ASN A 260 23.39 -10.34 -16.58
C ASN A 260 24.45 -11.04 -15.70
N THR A 261 24.69 -10.49 -14.50
CA THR A 261 25.64 -11.05 -13.55
C THR A 261 25.00 -12.13 -12.68
N PRO A 262 25.75 -13.09 -12.15
CA PRO A 262 25.21 -14.08 -11.20
C PRO A 262 24.55 -13.46 -9.95
N CYS A 263 25.03 -12.29 -9.52
CA CYS A 263 24.41 -11.56 -8.40
C CYS A 263 23.08 -10.90 -8.78
N GLY A 264 22.79 -10.70 -10.07
CA GLY A 264 21.50 -10.15 -10.53
C GLY A 264 20.44 -11.22 -10.79
N LYS A 265 20.87 -12.48 -10.85
CA LYS A 265 19.99 -13.65 -11.01
C LYS A 265 19.53 -14.19 -9.66
#